data_3ddcf57f3a4e220b70c76f0ecdf082ed
#
_entry.id   3ddcf57f3a4e220b70c76f0ecdf082ed
#
_cell.length_a   1.000
_cell.length_b   1.000
_cell.length_c   1.000
_cell.angle_alpha   90.00
_cell.angle_beta   90.00
_cell.angle_gamma   90.00
#
_symmetry.space_group_name_H-M   'P 1'
#
loop_
_entity.id
_entity.type
_entity.pdbx_description
1 polymer ?
#
loop_
_entity_poly.entity_id
_entity_poly.type
_entity_poly.pdbx_seq_one_letter_code
_entity_poly.pdbx_strand_id
1 'polypeptide(L)'
;VAVGKGILPACTHSHIVEVLKVEPRLEEDDVFVSTLTEFAKNFSGQRLLLVPCGDNYIKMLVRNQTKLRGIYEFECISEELLMRLSIKESFYQVCEEHGFSFPKTTTCTYENHKNLELPFDFPVIIKPSNSVAYWNCKFPHKKKVFVANTREEFDAILDAIYGSSYKDHLILQEFIPGDDSKMRVMNCYCGKDKKVKLIAL
;
A
#
# COMPACT_ATOMS: atom_id res chain seq x y z
N VAL A 1 -4.44 -22.01 7.65
CA VAL A 1 -3.68 -21.43 8.77
C VAL A 1 -3.48 -19.95 8.55
N ALA A 2 -3.58 -19.13 9.59
CA ALA A 2 -3.29 -17.71 9.55
C ALA A 2 -2.27 -17.32 10.63
N VAL A 3 -1.36 -16.41 10.29
CA VAL A 3 -0.41 -15.79 11.22
C VAL A 3 -0.52 -14.29 11.09
N GLY A 4 -0.66 -13.58 12.20
CA GLY A 4 -0.85 -12.12 12.18
C GLY A 4 -0.46 -11.45 13.49
N LYS A 5 -0.33 -10.11 13.48
CA LYS A 5 -0.03 -9.33 14.69
C LYS A 5 -1.21 -9.14 15.64
N GLY A 6 -2.40 -9.44 15.17
CA GLY A 6 -3.64 -9.28 15.94
C GLY A 6 -4.71 -10.27 15.53
N ILE A 7 -5.78 -10.29 16.29
CA ILE A 7 -6.94 -11.13 16.02
C ILE A 7 -7.83 -10.40 15.01
N LEU A 8 -8.03 -11.02 13.86
CA LEU A 8 -9.00 -10.55 12.87
C LEU A 8 -10.27 -11.39 12.96
N PRO A 9 -11.45 -10.78 13.17
CA PRO A 9 -12.72 -11.51 13.27
C PRO A 9 -12.99 -12.45 12.08
N ALA A 10 -12.62 -12.02 10.88
CA ALA A 10 -12.73 -12.85 9.68
C ALA A 10 -11.93 -14.16 9.75
N CYS A 11 -10.78 -14.16 10.44
CA CYS A 11 -9.97 -15.37 10.64
C CYS A 11 -10.52 -16.23 11.77
N THR A 12 -10.98 -15.64 12.88
CA THR A 12 -11.47 -16.38 14.06
C THR A 12 -12.83 -17.03 13.85
N HIS A 13 -13.65 -16.50 12.96
CA HIS A 13 -14.99 -17.03 12.63
C HIS A 13 -14.99 -17.78 11.28
N SER A 14 -13.85 -17.95 10.65
CA SER A 14 -13.76 -18.67 9.38
C SER A 14 -13.74 -20.17 9.61
N HIS A 15 -14.55 -20.91 8.88
CA HIS A 15 -14.52 -22.38 8.87
C HIS A 15 -13.31 -22.94 8.08
N ILE A 16 -12.56 -22.09 7.39
CA ILE A 16 -11.39 -22.47 6.59
C ILE A 16 -10.09 -22.31 7.40
N VAL A 17 -10.07 -21.37 8.35
CA VAL A 17 -8.89 -21.12 9.19
C VAL A 17 -8.93 -22.02 10.42
N GLU A 18 -8.20 -23.12 10.36
CA GLU A 18 -8.12 -24.11 11.44
C GLU A 18 -7.20 -23.68 12.58
N VAL A 19 -6.12 -22.97 12.27
CA VAL A 19 -5.12 -22.50 13.24
C VAL A 19 -4.83 -21.03 13.03
N LEU A 20 -4.90 -20.27 14.11
CA LEU A 20 -4.52 -18.86 14.15
C LEU A 20 -3.36 -18.66 15.13
N LYS A 21 -2.23 -18.16 14.65
CA LYS A 21 -1.10 -17.70 15.45
C LYS A 21 -1.10 -16.18 15.52
N VAL A 22 -1.11 -15.64 16.72
CA VAL A 22 -1.00 -14.19 16.95
C VAL A 22 0.36 -13.88 17.54
N GLU A 23 1.09 -12.95 16.90
CA GLU A 23 2.35 -12.42 17.40
C GLU A 23 2.31 -10.88 17.24
N PRO A 24 2.11 -10.14 18.35
CA PRO A 24 1.95 -8.67 18.28
C PRO A 24 3.14 -7.93 17.66
N ARG A 25 4.33 -8.50 17.74
CA ARG A 25 5.57 -7.96 17.20
C ARG A 25 5.91 -8.51 15.79
N LEU A 26 4.97 -9.13 15.11
CA LEU A 26 5.19 -9.80 13.83
C LEU A 26 5.74 -8.87 12.73
N GLU A 27 5.64 -7.57 12.88
CA GLU A 27 6.19 -6.58 11.94
C GLU A 27 7.66 -6.23 12.20
N GLU A 28 8.33 -6.88 13.14
CA GLU A 28 9.78 -6.82 13.34
C GLU A 28 10.44 -7.98 12.56
N ASP A 29 11.46 -7.70 11.76
CA ASP A 29 12.04 -8.68 10.83
C ASP A 29 12.50 -9.98 11.51
N ASP A 30 13.18 -9.88 12.66
CA ASP A 30 13.67 -11.06 13.38
C ASP A 30 12.51 -11.86 14.00
N VAL A 31 11.48 -11.18 14.51
CA VAL A 31 10.27 -11.80 15.04
C VAL A 31 9.47 -12.47 13.95
N PHE A 32 9.35 -11.83 12.78
CA PHE A 32 8.71 -12.40 11.60
C PHE A 32 9.35 -13.72 11.19
N VAL A 33 10.67 -13.71 11.00
CA VAL A 33 11.41 -14.91 10.59
C VAL A 33 11.34 -16.01 11.65
N SER A 34 11.59 -15.69 12.92
CA SER A 34 11.55 -16.68 14.00
C SER A 34 10.16 -17.26 14.18
N THR A 35 9.12 -16.42 14.18
CA THR A 35 7.72 -16.88 14.31
C THR A 35 7.35 -17.84 13.19
N LEU A 36 7.64 -17.50 11.96
CA LEU A 36 7.34 -18.36 10.81
C LEU A 36 8.16 -19.66 10.84
N THR A 37 9.44 -19.58 11.19
CA THR A 37 10.32 -20.75 11.28
C THR A 37 9.85 -21.72 12.36
N GLU A 38 9.53 -21.22 13.57
CA GLU A 38 9.01 -22.05 14.65
C GLU A 38 7.63 -22.62 14.32
N PHE A 39 6.78 -21.81 13.70
CA PHE A 39 5.43 -22.24 13.34
C PHE A 39 5.44 -23.38 12.30
N ALA A 40 6.37 -23.35 11.37
CA ALA A 40 6.53 -24.40 10.35
C ALA A 40 6.83 -25.76 10.94
N LYS A 41 7.48 -25.85 12.11
CA LYS A 41 7.79 -27.12 12.78
C LYS A 41 6.55 -27.96 13.11
N ASN A 42 5.41 -27.30 13.30
CA ASN A 42 4.13 -27.99 13.55
C ASN A 42 3.60 -28.75 12.33
N PHE A 43 4.17 -28.52 11.15
CA PHE A 43 3.73 -29.09 9.88
C PHE A 43 4.85 -29.87 9.18
N SER A 44 5.67 -30.55 9.98
CA SER A 44 6.79 -31.35 9.47
C SER A 44 6.34 -32.36 8.41
N GLY A 45 7.07 -32.41 7.31
CA GLY A 45 6.76 -33.29 6.17
C GLY A 45 5.69 -32.75 5.19
N GLN A 46 5.13 -31.58 5.47
CA GLN A 46 4.18 -30.91 4.57
C GLN A 46 4.86 -29.83 3.74
N ARG A 47 4.35 -29.60 2.53
CA ARG A 47 4.70 -28.44 1.72
C ARG A 47 3.90 -27.24 2.19
N LEU A 48 4.59 -26.18 2.58
CA LEU A 48 3.97 -24.98 3.14
C LEU A 48 4.03 -23.83 2.12
N LEU A 49 2.88 -23.36 1.66
CA LEU A 49 2.76 -22.18 0.83
C LEU A 49 2.57 -20.95 1.72
N LEU A 50 3.42 -19.93 1.55
CA LEU A 50 3.32 -18.66 2.27
C LEU A 50 2.70 -17.60 1.38
N VAL A 51 1.56 -17.05 1.80
CA VAL A 51 0.83 -16.00 1.08
C VAL A 51 0.76 -14.75 1.97
N PRO A 52 1.47 -13.67 1.64
CA PRO A 52 1.37 -12.42 2.39
C PRO A 52 0.07 -11.70 2.07
N CYS A 53 -0.69 -11.30 3.11
CA CYS A 53 -1.99 -10.67 2.99
C CYS A 53 -1.97 -9.19 3.43
N GLY A 54 -0.97 -8.43 2.99
CA GLY A 54 -0.85 -6.99 3.27
C GLY A 54 0.51 -6.43 2.89
N ASP A 55 0.55 -5.11 2.65
CA ASP A 55 1.73 -4.42 2.13
C ASP A 55 2.96 -4.57 3.04
N ASN A 56 2.77 -4.55 4.37
CA ASN A 56 3.87 -4.72 5.29
C ASN A 56 4.43 -6.16 5.23
N TYR A 57 3.55 -7.16 5.14
CA TYR A 57 3.98 -8.55 5.10
C TYR A 57 4.70 -8.92 3.81
N ILE A 58 4.28 -8.35 2.66
CA ILE A 58 5.02 -8.57 1.41
C ILE A 58 6.41 -7.93 1.47
N LYS A 59 6.54 -6.73 2.04
CA LYS A 59 7.83 -6.07 2.23
C LYS A 59 8.76 -6.88 3.14
N MET A 60 8.23 -7.41 4.23
CA MET A 60 8.99 -8.25 5.15
C MET A 60 9.40 -9.58 4.52
N LEU A 61 8.50 -10.20 3.75
CA LEU A 61 8.79 -11.43 3.03
C LEU A 61 9.91 -11.21 2.02
N VAL A 62 9.84 -10.15 1.23
CA VAL A 62 10.88 -9.83 0.22
C VAL A 62 12.24 -9.58 0.87
N ARG A 63 12.31 -8.81 1.96
CA ARG A 63 13.57 -8.57 2.70
C ARG A 63 14.16 -9.82 3.32
N ASN A 64 13.32 -10.74 3.79
CA ASN A 64 13.74 -11.95 4.51
C ASN A 64 13.63 -13.23 3.67
N GLN A 65 13.42 -13.13 2.36
CA GLN A 65 13.13 -14.28 1.50
C GLN A 65 14.22 -15.35 1.57
N THR A 66 15.48 -15.00 1.67
CA THR A 66 16.59 -15.96 1.74
C THR A 66 16.53 -16.83 3.00
N LYS A 67 16.04 -16.28 4.11
CA LYS A 67 15.87 -17.01 5.39
C LYS A 67 14.68 -17.96 5.38
N LEU A 68 13.66 -17.66 4.57
CA LEU A 68 12.40 -18.40 4.51
C LEU A 68 12.32 -19.40 3.35
N ARG A 69 13.14 -19.22 2.29
CA ARG A 69 13.27 -20.23 1.22
C ARG A 69 13.84 -21.52 1.78
N GLY A 70 13.23 -22.63 1.41
CA GLY A 70 13.55 -23.95 1.98
C GLY A 70 12.65 -24.36 3.14
N ILE A 71 11.93 -23.41 3.77
CA ILE A 71 10.89 -23.69 4.76
C ILE A 71 9.52 -23.56 4.11
N TYR A 72 9.35 -22.49 3.33
CA TYR A 72 8.10 -22.17 2.65
C TYR A 72 8.28 -22.05 1.14
N GLU A 73 7.24 -22.41 0.42
CA GLU A 73 7.10 -22.09 -0.99
C GLU A 73 6.40 -20.75 -1.13
N PHE A 74 6.98 -19.84 -1.89
CA PHE A 74 6.39 -18.54 -2.24
C PHE A 74 7.09 -17.97 -3.46
N GLU A 75 6.40 -17.08 -4.13
CA GLU A 75 6.96 -16.22 -5.17
C GLU A 75 6.96 -14.78 -4.69
N CYS A 76 8.03 -14.07 -4.99
CA CYS A 76 8.12 -12.64 -4.76
C CYS A 76 8.97 -11.98 -5.84
N ILE A 77 8.68 -10.72 -6.08
CA ILE A 77 9.47 -9.83 -6.94
C ILE A 77 10.74 -9.37 -6.21
N SER A 78 11.65 -8.72 -6.91
CA SER A 78 12.81 -8.08 -6.27
C SER A 78 12.36 -6.94 -5.34
N GLU A 79 13.18 -6.63 -4.34
CA GLU A 79 12.92 -5.52 -3.43
C GLU A 79 12.88 -4.17 -4.20
N GLU A 80 13.77 -3.99 -5.16
CA GLU A 80 13.80 -2.82 -6.02
C GLU A 80 12.47 -2.62 -6.77
N LEU A 81 11.95 -3.67 -7.41
CA LEU A 81 10.67 -3.60 -8.12
C LEU A 81 9.51 -3.38 -7.15
N LEU A 82 9.53 -4.03 -5.98
CA LEU A 82 8.52 -3.82 -4.96
C LEU A 82 8.47 -2.35 -4.52
N MET A 83 9.63 -1.73 -4.28
CA MET A 83 9.71 -0.33 -3.89
C MET A 83 9.22 0.59 -5.01
N ARG A 84 9.62 0.36 -6.25
CA ARG A 84 9.13 1.12 -7.41
C ARG A 84 7.61 1.06 -7.56
N LEU A 85 7.00 -0.08 -7.31
CA LEU A 85 5.54 -0.26 -7.43
C LEU A 85 4.75 0.21 -6.20
N SER A 86 5.39 0.26 -5.02
CA SER A 86 4.73 0.62 -3.75
C SER A 86 4.71 2.11 -3.47
N ILE A 87 5.69 2.87 -3.99
CA ILE A 87 5.79 4.32 -3.83
C ILE A 87 5.04 4.98 -4.98
N LYS A 88 4.07 5.84 -4.66
CA LYS A 88 3.17 6.41 -5.68
C LYS A 88 3.90 7.18 -6.79
N GLU A 89 4.90 7.97 -6.40
CA GLU A 89 5.69 8.74 -7.35
C GLU A 89 6.46 7.84 -8.32
N SER A 90 7.13 6.82 -7.78
CA SER A 90 7.87 5.83 -8.59
C SER A 90 6.93 4.99 -9.45
N PHE A 91 5.73 4.67 -8.94
CA PHE A 91 4.71 3.95 -9.70
C PHE A 91 4.25 4.72 -10.94
N TYR A 92 4.04 6.04 -10.82
CA TYR A 92 3.67 6.85 -11.97
C TYR A 92 4.81 6.96 -13.00
N GLN A 93 6.07 7.00 -12.54
CA GLN A 93 7.23 6.90 -13.44
C GLN A 93 7.23 5.58 -14.23
N VAL A 94 6.94 4.46 -13.56
CA VAL A 94 6.79 3.16 -14.24
C VAL A 94 5.64 3.19 -15.26
N CYS A 95 4.51 3.82 -14.94
CA CYS A 95 3.41 3.98 -15.90
C CYS A 95 3.85 4.76 -17.13
N GLU A 96 4.58 5.86 -16.94
CA GLU A 96 5.11 6.69 -18.03
C GLU A 96 6.11 5.92 -18.90
N GLU A 97 7.09 5.23 -18.28
CA GLU A 97 8.08 4.39 -18.98
C GLU A 97 7.42 3.33 -19.87
N HIS A 98 6.25 2.83 -19.49
CA HIS A 98 5.52 1.78 -20.21
C HIS A 98 4.34 2.30 -21.04
N GLY A 99 4.13 3.60 -21.11
CA GLY A 99 3.05 4.21 -21.89
C GLY A 99 1.65 3.94 -21.35
N PHE A 100 1.51 3.64 -20.05
CA PHE A 100 0.22 3.47 -19.41
C PHE A 100 -0.40 4.82 -19.08
N SER A 101 -1.70 4.96 -19.36
CA SER A 101 -2.46 6.14 -18.95
C SER A 101 -2.66 6.14 -17.44
N PHE A 102 -2.40 7.28 -16.81
CA PHE A 102 -2.67 7.53 -15.39
C PHE A 102 -3.12 8.98 -15.21
N PRO A 103 -3.82 9.31 -14.12
CA PRO A 103 -4.24 10.68 -13.85
C PRO A 103 -3.04 11.61 -13.75
N LYS A 104 -3.10 12.79 -14.37
CA LYS A 104 -2.04 13.80 -14.19
C LYS A 104 -1.80 14.03 -12.72
N THR A 105 -0.54 14.01 -12.32
CA THR A 105 -0.15 14.01 -10.92
C THR A 105 1.02 14.96 -10.72
N THR A 106 1.00 15.71 -9.64
CA THR A 106 2.12 16.52 -9.16
C THR A 106 2.24 16.41 -7.65
N THR A 107 3.33 16.89 -7.09
CA THR A 107 3.58 16.88 -5.65
C THR A 107 3.57 18.29 -5.10
N CYS A 108 3.04 18.42 -3.87
CA CYS A 108 3.08 19.63 -3.09
C CYS A 108 3.90 19.39 -1.83
N THR A 109 4.80 20.29 -1.51
CA THR A 109 5.62 20.26 -0.31
C THR A 109 5.20 21.36 0.65
N TYR A 110 5.66 21.27 1.91
CA TYR A 110 5.46 22.33 2.87
C TYR A 110 6.01 23.68 2.41
N GLU A 111 7.11 23.65 1.65
CA GLU A 111 7.81 24.86 1.19
C GLU A 111 7.10 25.55 0.02
N ASN A 112 6.47 24.76 -0.88
CA ASN A 112 5.88 25.32 -2.11
C ASN A 112 4.36 25.50 -2.08
N HIS A 113 3.67 25.02 -1.03
CA HIS A 113 2.20 24.95 -1.02
C HIS A 113 1.48 26.28 -1.23
N LYS A 114 2.10 27.41 -0.85
CA LYS A 114 1.50 28.74 -0.98
C LYS A 114 1.49 29.28 -2.42
N ASN A 115 2.42 28.85 -3.26
CA ASN A 115 2.64 29.39 -4.58
C ASN A 115 2.61 28.30 -5.67
N LEU A 116 1.96 27.18 -5.39
CA LEU A 116 1.95 26.04 -6.32
C LEU A 116 0.97 26.28 -7.46
N GLU A 117 1.48 26.25 -8.69
CA GLU A 117 0.70 26.17 -9.90
C GLU A 117 0.38 24.71 -10.23
N LEU A 118 -0.86 24.44 -10.61
CA LEU A 118 -1.32 23.10 -10.95
C LEU A 118 -1.20 22.88 -12.47
N PRO A 119 -0.70 21.72 -12.91
CA PRO A 119 -0.62 21.37 -14.33
C PRO A 119 -1.96 20.83 -14.89
N PHE A 120 -3.06 20.95 -14.14
CA PHE A 120 -4.41 20.49 -14.50
C PHE A 120 -5.48 21.33 -13.79
N ASP A 121 -6.70 21.26 -14.32
CA ASP A 121 -7.84 22.03 -13.82
C ASP A 121 -8.50 21.39 -12.60
N PHE A 122 -9.39 22.16 -11.95
CA PHE A 122 -10.25 21.65 -10.88
C PHE A 122 -11.39 20.78 -11.47
N PRO A 123 -11.89 19.79 -10.72
CA PRO A 123 -11.54 19.43 -9.34
C PRO A 123 -10.19 18.73 -9.18
N VAL A 124 -9.57 18.88 -8.00
CA VAL A 124 -8.26 18.30 -7.68
C VAL A 124 -8.38 17.34 -6.49
N ILE A 125 -7.79 16.17 -6.63
CA ILE A 125 -7.61 15.21 -5.55
C ILE A 125 -6.35 15.56 -4.76
N ILE A 126 -6.47 15.61 -3.42
CA ILE A 126 -5.36 15.83 -2.51
C ILE A 126 -5.26 14.64 -1.57
N LYS A 127 -4.10 14.00 -1.52
CA LYS A 127 -3.85 12.82 -0.67
C LYS A 127 -2.42 12.84 -0.11
N PRO A 128 -2.19 12.33 1.12
CA PRO A 128 -0.83 12.28 1.68
C PRO A 128 0.01 11.22 0.96
N SER A 129 1.29 11.51 0.76
CA SER A 129 2.28 10.52 0.33
C SER A 129 2.56 9.52 1.46
N ASN A 130 2.75 10.02 2.68
CA ASN A 130 2.98 9.24 3.88
C ASN A 130 1.71 9.13 4.74
N SER A 131 0.98 8.04 4.57
CA SER A 131 -0.27 7.81 5.30
C SER A 131 -0.06 7.65 6.82
N VAL A 132 1.07 7.08 7.26
CA VAL A 132 1.36 6.85 8.69
C VAL A 132 1.60 8.19 9.41
N ALA A 133 2.50 9.02 8.87
CA ALA A 133 2.75 10.36 9.41
C ALA A 133 1.47 11.20 9.41
N TYR A 134 0.71 11.14 8.32
CA TYR A 134 -0.55 11.85 8.21
C TYR A 134 -1.58 11.44 9.26
N TRP A 135 -1.72 10.14 9.55
CA TRP A 135 -2.68 9.67 10.55
C TRP A 135 -2.37 10.19 11.96
N ASN A 136 -1.11 10.42 12.28
CA ASN A 136 -0.68 10.95 13.57
C ASN A 136 -0.95 12.46 13.72
N CYS A 137 -1.22 13.19 12.63
CA CYS A 137 -1.53 14.61 12.69
C CYS A 137 -2.98 14.86 13.08
N LYS A 138 -3.25 15.99 13.74
CA LYS A 138 -4.59 16.43 14.14
C LYS A 138 -4.90 17.79 13.53
N PHE A 139 -5.99 17.88 12.80
CA PHE A 139 -6.56 19.12 12.28
C PHE A 139 -8.06 18.94 11.99
N PRO A 140 -8.85 20.05 11.92
CA PRO A 140 -10.28 19.97 11.67
C PRO A 140 -10.63 19.32 10.33
N HIS A 141 -11.76 18.61 10.26
CA HIS A 141 -12.31 18.01 9.05
C HIS A 141 -11.35 17.07 8.28
N LYS A 142 -10.40 16.47 8.99
CA LYS A 142 -9.42 15.55 8.43
C LYS A 142 -10.07 14.41 7.65
N LYS A 143 -9.63 14.22 6.42
CA LYS A 143 -10.01 13.11 5.53
C LYS A 143 -8.74 12.43 5.00
N LYS A 144 -8.85 11.18 4.58
CA LYS A 144 -7.77 10.46 3.90
C LYS A 144 -7.50 11.02 2.50
N VAL A 145 -8.58 11.47 1.83
CA VAL A 145 -8.55 12.04 0.49
C VAL A 145 -9.49 13.25 0.49
N PHE A 146 -9.04 14.36 -0.05
CA PHE A 146 -9.86 15.54 -0.30
C PHE A 146 -10.09 15.70 -1.79
N VAL A 147 -11.23 16.30 -2.12
CA VAL A 147 -11.54 16.84 -3.44
C VAL A 147 -11.71 18.34 -3.27
N ALA A 148 -10.90 19.12 -3.94
CA ALA A 148 -11.05 20.56 -4.01
C ALA A 148 -11.67 20.93 -5.36
N ASN A 149 -12.78 21.65 -5.34
CA ASN A 149 -13.50 22.06 -6.55
C ASN A 149 -13.06 23.43 -7.05
N THR A 150 -12.48 24.24 -6.16
CA THR A 150 -11.99 25.58 -6.47
C THR A 150 -10.61 25.84 -5.89
N ARG A 151 -9.98 26.90 -6.31
CA ARG A 151 -8.68 27.33 -5.80
C ARG A 151 -8.76 27.68 -4.31
N GLU A 152 -9.82 28.32 -3.87
CA GLU A 152 -10.03 28.71 -2.48
C GLU A 152 -10.16 27.48 -1.57
N GLU A 153 -10.92 26.45 -2.00
CA GLU A 153 -11.02 25.18 -1.28
C GLU A 153 -9.67 24.49 -1.21
N PHE A 154 -8.93 24.47 -2.31
CA PHE A 154 -7.61 23.87 -2.40
C PHE A 154 -6.63 24.52 -1.41
N ASP A 155 -6.52 25.84 -1.43
CA ASP A 155 -5.62 26.57 -0.54
C ASP A 155 -6.00 26.38 0.95
N ALA A 156 -7.30 26.40 1.28
CA ALA A 156 -7.79 26.14 2.62
C ALA A 156 -7.44 24.73 3.13
N ILE A 157 -7.53 23.72 2.26
CA ILE A 157 -7.16 22.33 2.60
C ILE A 157 -5.65 22.23 2.85
N LEU A 158 -4.82 22.81 1.97
CA LEU A 158 -3.37 22.82 2.15
C LEU A 158 -2.96 23.52 3.43
N ASP A 159 -3.57 24.65 3.73
CA ASP A 159 -3.32 25.42 4.95
C ASP A 159 -3.69 24.63 6.21
N ALA A 160 -4.81 23.92 6.19
CA ALA A 160 -5.22 23.07 7.31
C ALA A 160 -4.24 21.89 7.51
N ILE A 161 -3.78 21.26 6.44
CA ILE A 161 -2.85 20.14 6.51
C ILE A 161 -1.47 20.62 6.97
N TYR A 162 -0.89 21.59 6.31
CA TYR A 162 0.46 22.09 6.62
C TYR A 162 0.53 23.00 7.86
N GLY A 163 -0.60 23.53 8.32
CA GLY A 163 -0.74 24.15 9.63
C GLY A 163 -0.67 23.15 10.80
N SER A 164 -0.82 21.85 10.50
CA SER A 164 -0.64 20.76 11.48
C SER A 164 0.83 20.34 11.62
N SER A 165 1.06 19.21 12.29
CA SER A 165 2.39 18.59 12.38
C SER A 165 2.83 17.85 11.12
N TYR A 166 1.98 17.75 10.08
CA TYR A 166 2.33 17.11 8.81
C TYR A 166 3.30 17.98 8.01
N LYS A 167 4.44 17.40 7.62
CA LYS A 167 5.49 18.10 6.84
C LYS A 167 5.96 17.30 5.62
N ASP A 168 5.42 16.10 5.42
CA ASP A 168 5.71 15.32 4.23
C ASP A 168 4.94 15.85 3.00
N HIS A 169 5.25 15.29 1.86
CA HIS A 169 4.63 15.67 0.60
C HIS A 169 3.14 15.31 0.54
N LEU A 170 2.37 16.11 -0.17
CA LEU A 170 1.03 15.78 -0.65
C LEU A 170 1.09 15.44 -2.13
N ILE A 171 0.31 14.45 -2.53
CA ILE A 171 0.09 14.10 -3.92
C ILE A 171 -1.17 14.83 -4.36
N LEU A 172 -1.03 15.62 -5.40
CA LEU A 172 -2.11 16.31 -6.09
C LEU A 172 -2.37 15.61 -7.42
N GLN A 173 -3.63 15.36 -7.71
CA GLN A 173 -3.99 14.57 -8.87
C GLN A 173 -5.25 15.10 -9.51
N GLU A 174 -5.30 15.09 -10.84
CA GLU A 174 -6.53 15.42 -11.56
C GLU A 174 -7.68 14.49 -11.15
N PHE A 175 -8.87 15.05 -11.09
CA PHE A 175 -10.05 14.26 -10.76
C PHE A 175 -10.54 13.53 -12.01
N ILE A 176 -10.63 12.21 -11.93
CA ILE A 176 -11.28 11.40 -12.96
C ILE A 176 -12.78 11.38 -12.66
N PRO A 177 -13.64 11.95 -13.53
CA PRO A 177 -15.07 12.01 -13.26
C PRO A 177 -15.72 10.63 -13.32
N GLY A 178 -16.72 10.44 -12.49
CA GLY A 178 -17.51 9.22 -12.39
C GLY A 178 -17.85 8.89 -10.95
N ASP A 179 -18.77 8.00 -10.76
CA ASP A 179 -19.17 7.45 -9.47
C ASP A 179 -18.56 6.06 -9.24
N ASP A 180 -18.78 5.49 -8.06
CA ASP A 180 -18.23 4.19 -7.66
C ASP A 180 -18.61 3.04 -8.61
N SER A 181 -19.73 3.17 -9.37
CA SER A 181 -20.14 2.18 -10.36
C SER A 181 -19.16 2.08 -11.55
N LYS A 182 -18.32 3.09 -11.74
CA LYS A 182 -17.28 3.11 -12.77
C LYS A 182 -15.94 2.54 -12.31
N MET A 183 -15.79 2.35 -11.00
CA MET A 183 -14.58 1.75 -10.44
C MET A 183 -14.46 0.28 -10.87
N ARG A 184 -13.24 -0.11 -11.23
CA ARG A 184 -12.91 -1.52 -11.52
C ARG A 184 -11.62 -1.85 -10.81
N VAL A 185 -11.59 -3.05 -10.22
CA VAL A 185 -10.37 -3.59 -9.61
C VAL A 185 -10.03 -4.87 -10.36
N MET A 186 -8.84 -4.88 -10.92
CA MET A 186 -8.31 -6.06 -11.60
C MET A 186 -7.22 -6.68 -10.75
N ASN A 187 -7.42 -7.91 -10.29
CA ASN A 187 -6.40 -8.68 -9.60
C ASN A 187 -5.78 -9.67 -10.60
N CYS A 188 -4.45 -9.66 -10.69
CA CYS A 188 -3.73 -10.53 -11.60
C CYS A 188 -2.69 -11.36 -10.85
N TYR A 189 -2.57 -12.62 -11.23
CA TYR A 189 -1.45 -13.47 -10.83
C TYR A 189 -0.50 -13.67 -12.01
N CYS A 190 0.77 -13.29 -11.81
CA CYS A 190 1.85 -13.50 -12.77
C CYS A 190 2.71 -14.68 -12.34
N GLY A 191 2.98 -15.62 -13.26
CA GLY A 191 3.87 -16.74 -13.02
C GLY A 191 5.36 -16.38 -13.14
N LYS A 192 6.24 -17.32 -12.85
CA LYS A 192 7.71 -17.19 -13.00
C LYS A 192 8.16 -16.80 -14.41
N ASP A 193 7.38 -17.18 -15.41
CA ASP A 193 7.59 -16.84 -16.82
C ASP A 193 7.15 -15.40 -17.17
N LYS A 194 6.81 -14.59 -16.16
CA LYS A 194 6.34 -13.20 -16.30
C LYS A 194 5.05 -13.05 -17.10
N LYS A 195 4.27 -14.14 -17.24
CA LYS A 195 2.97 -14.13 -17.92
C LYS A 195 1.84 -14.12 -16.91
N VAL A 196 0.80 -13.36 -17.20
CA VAL A 196 -0.43 -13.37 -16.43
C VAL A 196 -1.11 -14.73 -16.62
N LYS A 197 -1.38 -15.42 -15.53
CA LYS A 197 -1.99 -16.76 -15.48
C LYS A 197 -3.44 -16.72 -15.04
N LEU A 198 -3.79 -15.74 -14.22
CA LEU A 198 -5.13 -15.55 -13.69
C LEU A 198 -5.46 -14.07 -13.65
N ILE A 199 -6.69 -13.72 -14.02
CA ILE A 199 -7.27 -12.39 -13.88
C ILE A 199 -8.61 -12.56 -13.19
N ALA A 200 -8.87 -11.74 -12.16
CA ALA A 200 -10.16 -11.59 -11.48
C ALA A 200 -10.55 -10.12 -11.50
N LEU A 201 -11.79 -9.83 -11.87
CA LEU A 201 -12.43 -8.50 -11.92
C LEU A 201 -13.48 -8.41 -10.82
#